data_ab2cb3b1332a7010790026a22b669e98
#
_entry.id   ab2cb3b1332a7010790026a22b669e98
#
_cell.length_a   1.000
_cell.length_b   1.000
_cell.length_c   1.000
_cell.angle_alpha   90.00
_cell.angle_beta   90.00
_cell.angle_gamma   90.00
#
_symmetry.space_group_name_H-M   'P 1'
#
loop_
_entity.id
_entity.type
_entity.pdbx_description
1 polymer ?
#
loop_
_entity_poly.entity_id
_entity_poly.type
_entity_poly.pdbx_seq_one_letter_code
_entity_poly.pdbx_strand_id
1 'polypeptide(L)'
;NYFTFNDLTFSGPITAIRMEGSASSIDHRIKKLTKELKITNDEIAILSQEQSNIFWEDTKNLKVFSELKKNLIRIVVPASETFEFLNKIKPFEAKYFVDWGGNLIWVQLDNISSKILNDISMMVKKISGYLTIIKIEDSFKASVDVFTIDPTKHEISEKIKKSFDPKRILNPGKMYVGI
;
A
#
# COMPACT_ATOMS: atom_id res chain seq x y z
N ASN A 1 14.88 12.71 0.28
CA ASN A 1 14.82 11.25 0.38
C ASN A 1 15.42 10.66 -0.88
N TYR A 2 16.41 9.79 -0.72
CA TYR A 2 17.02 9.07 -1.84
C TYR A 2 16.48 7.64 -1.85
N PHE A 3 16.19 7.13 -3.04
CA PHE A 3 15.93 5.71 -3.25
C PHE A 3 17.17 5.10 -3.89
N THR A 4 17.72 4.07 -3.30
CA THR A 4 18.88 3.35 -3.83
C THR A 4 18.48 1.93 -4.16
N PHE A 5 18.76 1.51 -5.38
CA PHE A 5 18.58 0.14 -5.84
C PHE A 5 19.83 -0.29 -6.62
N ASN A 6 20.55 -1.29 -6.12
CA ASN A 6 21.90 -1.63 -6.54
C ASN A 6 22.79 -0.37 -6.50
N ASP A 7 23.47 -0.07 -7.61
CA ASP A 7 24.33 1.11 -7.74
C ASP A 7 23.60 2.37 -8.22
N LEU A 8 22.27 2.29 -8.39
CA LEU A 8 21.45 3.40 -8.85
C LEU A 8 20.89 4.16 -7.64
N THR A 9 21.15 5.44 -7.57
CA THR A 9 20.60 6.33 -6.55
C THR A 9 19.72 7.38 -7.21
N PHE A 10 18.46 7.44 -6.79
CA PHE A 10 17.48 8.38 -7.28
C PHE A 10 17.17 9.42 -6.21
N SER A 11 17.14 10.70 -6.60
CA SER A 11 16.70 11.78 -5.74
C SER A 11 15.20 12.01 -5.93
N GLY A 12 14.42 11.82 -4.86
CA GLY A 12 12.98 12.04 -4.89
C GLY A 12 12.14 10.79 -5.17
N PRO A 13 10.86 10.97 -5.48
CA PRO A 13 9.96 9.87 -5.79
C PRO A 13 10.28 9.27 -7.17
N ILE A 14 10.20 7.96 -7.26
CA ILE A 14 10.37 7.23 -8.52
C ILE A 14 9.06 6.57 -8.95
N THR A 15 8.89 6.41 -10.26
CA THR A 15 7.84 5.58 -10.86
C THR A 15 8.51 4.45 -11.64
N ALA A 16 8.17 3.22 -11.31
CA ALA A 16 8.68 2.04 -12.00
C ALA A 16 7.59 1.42 -12.88
N ILE A 17 7.95 1.06 -14.11
CA ILE A 17 7.04 0.41 -15.05
C ILE A 17 7.71 -0.88 -15.53
N ARG A 18 7.01 -2.02 -15.38
CA ARG A 18 7.46 -3.32 -15.90
C ARG A 18 6.85 -3.57 -17.27
N MET A 19 7.70 -3.96 -18.21
CA MET A 19 7.29 -4.40 -19.54
C MET A 19 7.76 -5.83 -19.78
N GLU A 20 6.87 -6.66 -20.28
CA GLU A 20 7.14 -8.07 -20.61
C GLU A 20 6.84 -8.34 -22.09
N GLY A 21 7.59 -9.24 -22.71
CA GLY A 21 7.43 -9.61 -24.12
C GLY A 21 8.77 -9.97 -24.78
N SER A 22 8.78 -10.07 -26.11
CA SER A 22 10.02 -10.25 -26.86
C SER A 22 10.89 -8.98 -26.80
N ALA A 23 12.21 -9.13 -26.91
CA ALA A 23 13.16 -8.01 -26.82
C ALA A 23 12.79 -6.85 -27.77
N SER A 24 12.50 -7.17 -29.03
CA SER A 24 12.12 -6.15 -30.04
C SER A 24 10.81 -5.41 -29.68
N SER A 25 9.85 -6.12 -29.08
CA SER A 25 8.60 -5.53 -28.60
C SER A 25 8.83 -4.61 -27.41
N ILE A 26 9.65 -5.03 -26.46
CA ILE A 26 10.01 -4.22 -25.29
C ILE A 26 10.70 -2.94 -25.71
N ASP A 27 11.72 -3.02 -26.56
CA ASP A 27 12.45 -1.84 -27.05
C ASP A 27 11.55 -0.84 -27.76
N HIS A 28 10.64 -1.32 -28.62
CA HIS A 28 9.67 -0.46 -29.28
C HIS A 28 8.74 0.25 -28.28
N ARG A 29 8.23 -0.49 -27.31
CA ARG A 29 7.31 0.03 -26.29
C ARG A 29 7.99 1.03 -25.35
N ILE A 30 9.24 0.78 -24.96
CA ILE A 30 10.03 1.73 -24.15
C ILE A 30 10.19 3.06 -24.93
N LYS A 31 10.64 3.00 -26.20
CA LYS A 31 10.82 4.19 -27.03
C LYS A 31 9.50 4.97 -27.21
N LYS A 32 8.38 4.26 -27.42
CA LYS A 32 7.07 4.88 -27.55
C LYS A 32 6.65 5.57 -26.24
N LEU A 33 6.76 4.88 -25.11
CA LEU A 33 6.39 5.41 -23.80
C LEU A 33 7.22 6.65 -23.43
N THR A 34 8.54 6.58 -23.62
CA THR A 34 9.46 7.71 -23.38
C THR A 34 9.06 8.95 -24.17
N LYS A 35 8.72 8.74 -25.46
CA LYS A 35 8.26 9.83 -26.32
C LYS A 35 6.92 10.42 -25.88
N GLU A 36 5.96 9.58 -25.51
CA GLU A 36 4.62 10.01 -25.06
C GLU A 36 4.68 10.77 -23.73
N LEU A 37 5.51 10.33 -22.80
CA LEU A 37 5.71 10.97 -21.51
C LEU A 37 6.62 12.20 -21.58
N LYS A 38 7.27 12.46 -22.74
CA LYS A 38 8.23 13.57 -22.93
C LYS A 38 9.37 13.55 -21.90
N ILE A 39 9.82 12.36 -21.53
CA ILE A 39 10.88 12.16 -20.55
C ILE A 39 12.23 12.16 -21.27
N THR A 40 13.24 12.78 -20.69
CA THR A 40 14.62 12.78 -21.21
C THR A 40 15.39 11.56 -20.77
N ASN A 41 16.46 11.20 -21.47
CA ASN A 41 17.28 10.03 -21.12
C ASN A 41 17.90 10.11 -19.73
N ASP A 42 18.15 11.31 -19.22
CA ASP A 42 18.73 11.52 -17.90
C ASP A 42 17.73 11.28 -16.76
N GLU A 43 16.43 11.19 -17.10
CA GLU A 43 15.35 10.95 -16.16
C GLU A 43 14.91 9.48 -16.11
N ILE A 44 15.51 8.61 -16.95
CA ILE A 44 15.13 7.20 -17.08
C ILE A 44 16.32 6.30 -16.76
N ALA A 45 16.09 5.28 -15.92
CA ALA A 45 16.98 4.14 -15.80
C ALA A 45 16.28 2.90 -16.36
N ILE A 46 16.93 2.22 -17.31
CA ILE A 46 16.46 0.95 -17.86
C ILE A 46 17.19 -0.17 -17.14
N LEU A 47 16.45 -1.00 -16.43
CA LEU A 47 16.98 -2.14 -15.70
C LEU A 47 17.16 -3.34 -16.65
N SER A 48 18.26 -4.08 -16.49
CA SER A 48 18.42 -5.41 -17.10
C SER A 48 17.36 -6.38 -16.58
N GLN A 49 17.21 -7.52 -17.23
CA GLN A 49 16.26 -8.55 -16.76
C GLN A 49 16.55 -9.00 -15.33
N GLU A 50 17.82 -9.20 -14.99
CA GLU A 50 18.24 -9.61 -13.64
C GLU A 50 17.92 -8.51 -12.60
N GLN A 51 18.33 -7.28 -12.87
CA GLN A 51 18.01 -6.13 -12.03
C GLN A 51 16.50 -5.94 -11.86
N SER A 52 15.74 -6.09 -12.94
CA SER A 52 14.28 -6.01 -12.91
C SER A 52 13.68 -7.09 -12.01
N ASN A 53 14.15 -8.34 -12.10
CA ASN A 53 13.67 -9.42 -11.26
C ASN A 53 13.92 -9.14 -9.76
N ILE A 54 15.11 -8.66 -9.41
CA ILE A 54 15.47 -8.29 -8.04
C ILE A 54 14.57 -7.13 -7.57
N PHE A 55 14.41 -6.09 -8.38
CA PHE A 55 13.59 -4.92 -8.06
C PHE A 55 12.14 -5.32 -7.73
N TRP A 56 11.52 -6.16 -8.58
CA TRP A 56 10.14 -6.58 -8.37
C TRP A 56 9.97 -7.58 -7.23
N GLU A 57 10.97 -8.43 -6.96
CA GLU A 57 10.97 -9.28 -5.77
C GLU A 57 11.10 -8.45 -4.48
N ASP A 58 11.94 -7.43 -4.47
CA ASP A 58 12.08 -6.50 -3.36
C ASP A 58 10.80 -5.67 -3.14
N THR A 59 10.16 -5.24 -4.23
CA THR A 59 8.88 -4.55 -4.19
C THR A 59 7.78 -5.44 -3.62
N LYS A 60 7.68 -6.68 -4.09
CA LYS A 60 6.73 -7.69 -3.60
C LYS A 60 6.90 -7.95 -2.10
N ASN A 61 8.14 -8.00 -1.63
CA ASN A 61 8.48 -8.23 -0.23
C ASN A 61 8.46 -6.94 0.62
N LEU A 62 8.01 -5.81 0.05
CA LEU A 62 7.94 -4.49 0.70
C LEU A 62 9.26 -4.02 1.32
N LYS A 63 10.40 -4.40 0.72
CA LYS A 63 11.73 -3.99 1.19
C LYS A 63 11.97 -2.48 1.13
N VAL A 64 11.13 -1.75 0.39
CA VAL A 64 11.10 -0.27 0.40
C VAL A 64 10.87 0.28 1.80
N PHE A 65 10.19 -0.47 2.66
CA PHE A 65 10.04 -0.19 4.07
C PHE A 65 11.14 -0.92 4.85
N SER A 66 12.27 -0.28 5.06
CA SER A 66 13.50 -0.86 5.63
C SER A 66 13.34 -1.45 7.04
N GLU A 67 12.25 -1.14 7.73
CA GLU A 67 11.92 -1.68 9.05
C GLU A 67 10.46 -2.15 9.08
N LEU A 68 10.21 -3.40 8.69
CA LEU A 68 8.89 -4.03 8.81
C LEU A 68 8.40 -4.19 10.28
N LYS A 69 9.12 -3.63 11.25
CA LYS A 69 8.76 -3.67 12.67
C LYS A 69 7.70 -2.65 13.05
N LYS A 70 7.43 -1.68 12.19
CA LYS A 70 6.52 -0.55 12.45
C LYS A 70 5.12 -0.81 11.90
N ASN A 71 4.22 0.11 12.19
CA ASN A 71 2.82 0.02 11.76
C ASN A 71 2.70 0.06 10.24
N LEU A 72 2.04 -0.92 9.65
CA LEU A 72 1.87 -1.07 8.21
C LEU A 72 0.39 -1.21 7.87
N ILE A 73 -0.08 -0.35 7.00
CA ILE A 73 -1.47 -0.29 6.55
C ILE A 73 -1.51 -0.47 5.04
N ARG A 74 -2.43 -1.29 4.58
CA ARG A 74 -2.74 -1.47 3.16
C ARG A 74 -4.05 -0.75 2.85
N ILE A 75 -4.03 0.12 1.86
CA ILE A 75 -5.18 0.93 1.47
C ILE A 75 -5.46 0.70 -0.02
N VAL A 76 -6.72 0.48 -0.36
CA VAL A 76 -7.18 0.39 -1.74
C VAL A 76 -8.18 1.50 -1.98
N VAL A 77 -7.93 2.33 -2.98
CA VAL A 77 -8.78 3.48 -3.34
C VAL A 77 -8.91 3.58 -4.86
N PRO A 78 -9.91 4.29 -5.39
CA PRO A 78 -9.91 4.64 -6.82
C PRO A 78 -8.63 5.41 -7.19
N ALA A 79 -7.98 5.04 -8.31
CA ALA A 79 -6.71 5.66 -8.71
C ALA A 79 -6.81 7.19 -8.89
N SER A 80 -7.97 7.69 -9.29
CA SER A 80 -8.25 9.14 -9.39
C SER A 80 -8.14 9.88 -8.06
N GLU A 81 -8.39 9.19 -6.94
CA GLU A 81 -8.40 9.79 -5.60
C GLU A 81 -7.02 9.72 -4.92
N THR A 82 -6.11 8.90 -5.45
CA THR A 82 -4.83 8.57 -4.79
C THR A 82 -3.97 9.81 -4.55
N PHE A 83 -3.82 10.68 -5.54
CA PHE A 83 -3.00 11.87 -5.40
C PHE A 83 -3.49 12.81 -4.29
N GLU A 84 -4.80 13.06 -4.25
CA GLU A 84 -5.39 13.90 -3.23
C GLU A 84 -5.34 13.25 -1.84
N PHE A 85 -5.57 11.95 -1.78
CA PHE A 85 -5.44 11.18 -0.54
C PHE A 85 -4.00 11.25 0.02
N LEU A 86 -2.98 11.04 -0.82
CA LEU A 86 -1.57 11.14 -0.41
C LEU A 86 -1.22 12.53 0.13
N ASN A 87 -1.75 13.60 -0.48
CA ASN A 87 -1.57 14.95 0.04
C ASN A 87 -2.19 15.13 1.44
N LYS A 88 -3.33 14.52 1.71
CA LYS A 88 -4.01 14.59 3.02
C LYS A 88 -3.28 13.84 4.12
N ILE A 89 -2.52 12.78 3.78
CA ILE A 89 -1.76 12.03 4.80
C ILE A 89 -0.32 12.56 5.02
N LYS A 90 0.15 13.52 4.25
CA LYS A 90 1.46 14.16 4.45
C LYS A 90 1.73 14.63 5.89
N PRO A 91 0.76 15.25 6.60
CA PRO A 91 0.99 15.71 7.98
C PRO A 91 1.29 14.58 8.98
N PHE A 92 0.98 13.33 8.63
CA PHE A 92 1.30 12.18 9.48
C PHE A 92 2.72 11.64 9.29
N GLU A 93 3.54 12.28 8.46
CA GLU A 93 4.92 11.87 8.14
C GLU A 93 5.01 10.41 7.66
N ALA A 94 3.98 9.96 6.99
CA ALA A 94 3.85 8.59 6.50
C ALA A 94 4.83 8.33 5.36
N LYS A 95 5.52 7.20 5.43
CA LYS A 95 6.19 6.61 4.26
C LYS A 95 5.17 5.82 3.46
N TYR A 96 5.17 5.97 2.15
CA TYR A 96 4.21 5.25 1.31
C TYR A 96 4.82 4.73 0.02
N PHE A 97 4.19 3.70 -0.49
CA PHE A 97 4.46 3.10 -1.78
C PHE A 97 3.13 2.86 -2.50
N VAL A 98 3.06 3.21 -3.77
CA VAL A 98 1.84 3.10 -4.59
C VAL A 98 2.02 2.03 -5.64
N ASP A 99 1.05 1.16 -5.78
CA ASP A 99 1.03 0.04 -6.73
C ASP A 99 -0.32 -0.06 -7.46
N TRP A 100 -0.47 -1.03 -8.34
CA TRP A 100 -1.66 -1.30 -9.14
C TRP A 100 -2.14 -0.08 -9.94
N GLY A 101 -1.20 0.65 -10.53
CA GLY A 101 -1.54 1.85 -11.32
C GLY A 101 -2.25 2.94 -10.51
N GLY A 102 -1.98 3.01 -9.21
CA GLY A 102 -2.55 4.02 -8.33
C GLY A 102 -3.65 3.51 -7.38
N ASN A 103 -4.15 2.29 -7.55
CA ASN A 103 -5.25 1.79 -6.72
C ASN A 103 -4.82 1.24 -5.36
N LEU A 104 -3.59 0.80 -5.21
CA LEU A 104 -3.07 0.21 -3.98
C LEU A 104 -2.01 1.12 -3.36
N ILE A 105 -2.19 1.43 -2.08
CA ILE A 105 -1.26 2.25 -1.31
C ILE A 105 -0.84 1.46 -0.08
N TRP A 106 0.46 1.26 0.07
CA TRP A 106 1.07 0.78 1.29
C TRP A 106 1.55 1.98 2.09
N VAL A 107 1.18 2.05 3.36
CA VAL A 107 1.51 3.18 4.24
C VAL A 107 2.18 2.64 5.49
N GLN A 108 3.38 3.12 5.77
CA GLN A 108 4.09 2.88 7.03
C GLN A 108 4.08 4.15 7.88
N LEU A 109 3.72 3.98 9.15
CA LEU A 109 3.71 5.05 10.15
C LEU A 109 4.69 4.71 11.27
N ASP A 110 5.61 5.63 11.55
CA ASP A 110 6.54 5.49 12.66
C ASP A 110 5.85 5.67 14.00
N ASN A 111 4.94 6.64 14.07
CA ASN A 111 4.09 6.89 15.22
C ASN A 111 2.64 6.68 14.84
N ILE A 112 1.91 5.94 15.66
CA ILE A 112 0.49 5.69 15.47
C ILE A 112 -0.28 6.09 16.72
N SER A 113 -1.51 6.59 16.52
CA SER A 113 -2.47 6.83 17.58
C SER A 113 -3.85 6.45 17.10
N SER A 114 -4.77 6.19 18.02
CA SER A 114 -6.17 5.92 17.66
C SER A 114 -6.78 7.06 16.84
N LYS A 115 -6.37 8.31 17.09
CA LYS A 115 -6.80 9.47 16.31
C LYS A 115 -6.32 9.38 14.87
N ILE A 116 -5.02 9.15 14.63
CA ILE A 116 -4.43 9.02 13.28
C ILE A 116 -5.13 7.89 12.51
N LEU A 117 -5.30 6.72 13.13
CA LEU A 117 -6.01 5.59 12.50
C LEU A 117 -7.43 5.93 12.12
N ASN A 118 -8.17 6.59 13.02
CA ASN A 118 -9.54 7.02 12.76
C ASN A 118 -9.61 8.05 11.63
N ASP A 119 -8.72 9.04 11.63
CA ASP A 119 -8.66 10.06 10.58
C ASP A 119 -8.37 9.43 9.21
N ILE A 120 -7.38 8.54 9.11
CA ILE A 120 -7.09 7.81 7.86
C ILE A 120 -8.29 6.95 7.45
N SER A 121 -8.89 6.21 8.38
CA SER A 121 -10.06 5.36 8.11
C SER A 121 -11.24 6.17 7.56
N MET A 122 -11.52 7.33 8.15
CA MET A 122 -12.57 8.24 7.67
C MET A 122 -12.27 8.79 6.28
N MET A 123 -11.02 9.19 6.01
CA MET A 123 -10.59 9.66 4.68
C MET A 123 -10.80 8.56 3.63
N VAL A 124 -10.39 7.33 3.93
CA VAL A 124 -10.53 6.18 3.04
C VAL A 124 -12.00 5.86 2.77
N LYS A 125 -12.83 5.83 3.81
CA LYS A 125 -14.29 5.61 3.67
C LYS A 125 -14.96 6.66 2.80
N LYS A 126 -14.57 7.94 2.96
CA LYS A 126 -15.15 9.05 2.20
C LYS A 126 -14.97 8.91 0.68
N ILE A 127 -13.90 8.27 0.25
CA ILE A 127 -13.59 8.01 -1.16
C ILE A 127 -13.90 6.57 -1.59
N SER A 128 -14.79 5.90 -0.86
CA SER A 128 -15.20 4.51 -1.12
C SER A 128 -14.03 3.52 -1.18
N GLY A 129 -12.98 3.79 -0.41
CA GLY A 129 -11.80 2.93 -0.31
C GLY A 129 -11.92 1.89 0.80
N TYR A 130 -10.91 1.02 0.85
CA TYR A 130 -10.76 -0.03 1.86
C TYR A 130 -9.40 0.08 2.53
N LEU A 131 -9.38 -0.01 3.86
CA LEU A 131 -8.18 -0.04 4.66
C LEU A 131 -8.06 -1.40 5.35
N THR A 132 -6.85 -1.95 5.38
CA THR A 132 -6.51 -3.17 6.11
C THR A 132 -5.25 -2.89 6.93
N ILE A 133 -5.31 -3.12 8.23
CA ILE A 133 -4.13 -3.07 9.10
C ILE A 133 -3.37 -4.39 8.91
N ILE A 134 -2.17 -4.33 8.35
CA ILE A 134 -1.31 -5.51 8.15
C ILE A 134 -0.46 -5.75 9.38
N LYS A 135 0.01 -4.68 10.00
CA LYS A 135 0.82 -4.70 11.20
C LYS A 135 0.54 -3.48 12.04
N ILE A 136 0.44 -3.68 13.34
CA ILE A 136 0.26 -2.62 14.32
C ILE A 136 0.93 -3.01 15.63
N GLU A 137 1.34 -2.02 16.41
CA GLU A 137 1.87 -2.21 17.76
C GLU A 137 0.88 -2.98 18.64
N ASP A 138 1.41 -3.84 19.51
CA ASP A 138 0.60 -4.75 20.35
C ASP A 138 -0.39 -3.99 21.25
N SER A 139 -0.02 -2.79 21.70
CA SER A 139 -0.86 -1.91 22.51
C SER A 139 -2.19 -1.52 21.85
N PHE A 140 -2.25 -1.55 20.51
CA PHE A 140 -3.45 -1.17 19.74
C PHE A 140 -4.27 -2.36 19.27
N LYS A 141 -3.72 -3.59 19.25
CA LYS A 141 -4.36 -4.75 18.62
C LYS A 141 -5.77 -5.06 19.14
N ALA A 142 -6.01 -4.85 20.43
CA ALA A 142 -7.31 -5.14 21.04
C ALA A 142 -8.35 -4.03 20.87
N SER A 143 -7.94 -2.85 20.38
CA SER A 143 -8.78 -1.65 20.35
C SER A 143 -9.08 -1.13 18.95
N VAL A 144 -8.61 -1.82 17.89
CA VAL A 144 -8.78 -1.38 16.51
C VAL A 144 -9.36 -2.48 15.63
N ASP A 145 -10.26 -2.08 14.74
CA ASP A 145 -10.72 -2.96 13.67
C ASP A 145 -9.62 -3.11 12.61
N VAL A 146 -9.31 -4.35 12.24
CA VAL A 146 -8.26 -4.64 11.25
C VAL A 146 -8.68 -4.18 9.85
N PHE A 147 -9.97 -4.17 9.57
CA PHE A 147 -10.53 -3.77 8.28
C PHE A 147 -11.47 -2.57 8.41
N THR A 148 -11.46 -1.68 7.42
CA THR A 148 -12.62 -0.78 7.26
C THR A 148 -13.84 -1.60 6.92
N ILE A 149 -14.87 -1.50 7.72
CA ILE A 149 -16.12 -2.22 7.53
C ILE A 149 -17.28 -1.23 7.46
N ASP A 150 -18.22 -1.49 6.57
CA ASP A 150 -19.52 -0.85 6.63
C ASP A 150 -20.45 -1.60 7.60
N PRO A 151 -21.50 -0.95 8.11
CA PRO A 151 -22.42 -1.54 9.08
C PRO A 151 -23.06 -2.85 8.61
N THR A 152 -23.39 -2.95 7.33
CA THR A 152 -24.01 -4.15 6.74
C THR A 152 -23.06 -5.34 6.76
N LYS A 153 -21.81 -5.13 6.37
CA LYS A 153 -20.79 -6.18 6.42
C LYS A 153 -20.50 -6.61 7.85
N HIS A 154 -20.47 -5.65 8.80
CA HIS A 154 -20.30 -5.96 10.22
C HIS A 154 -21.43 -6.87 10.72
N GLU A 155 -22.68 -6.53 10.45
CA GLU A 155 -23.84 -7.33 10.84
C GLU A 155 -23.81 -8.74 10.26
N ILE A 156 -23.43 -8.89 8.99
CA ILE A 156 -23.27 -10.21 8.35
C ILE A 156 -22.16 -11.01 9.04
N SER A 157 -21.01 -10.38 9.30
CA SER A 157 -19.88 -11.02 9.97
C SER A 157 -20.25 -11.51 11.37
N GLU A 158 -21.02 -10.69 12.11
CA GLU A 158 -21.52 -11.04 13.43
C GLU A 158 -22.48 -12.25 13.39
N LYS A 159 -23.41 -12.28 12.42
CA LYS A 159 -24.31 -13.43 12.22
C LYS A 159 -23.56 -14.71 11.87
N ILE A 160 -22.56 -14.62 11.01
CA ILE A 160 -21.68 -15.74 10.66
C ILE A 160 -20.92 -16.22 11.91
N LYS A 161 -20.29 -15.30 12.62
CA LYS A 161 -19.57 -15.63 13.85
C LYS A 161 -20.45 -16.34 14.88
N LYS A 162 -21.63 -15.80 15.11
CA LYS A 162 -22.61 -16.40 16.05
C LYS A 162 -23.05 -17.80 15.62
N SER A 163 -23.18 -18.06 14.32
CA SER A 163 -23.60 -19.36 13.80
C SER A 163 -22.51 -20.42 13.90
N PHE A 164 -21.25 -20.07 13.59
CA PHE A 164 -20.14 -21.03 13.52
C PHE A 164 -19.32 -21.11 14.82
N ASP A 165 -19.28 -20.03 15.59
CA ASP A 165 -18.53 -19.94 16.84
C ASP A 165 -19.33 -19.20 17.92
N PRO A 166 -20.44 -19.77 18.39
CA PRO A 166 -21.31 -19.12 19.37
C PRO A 166 -20.60 -18.85 20.72
N LYS A 167 -19.53 -19.58 21.00
CA LYS A 167 -18.70 -19.39 22.23
C LYS A 167 -17.58 -18.38 22.04
N ARG A 168 -17.38 -17.85 20.82
CA ARG A 168 -16.32 -16.87 20.46
C ARG A 168 -14.90 -17.28 20.88
N ILE A 169 -14.57 -18.56 20.71
CA ILE A 169 -13.26 -19.13 21.06
C ILE A 169 -12.27 -19.11 19.89
N LEU A 170 -12.75 -18.97 18.65
CA LEU A 170 -11.91 -18.98 17.46
C LEU A 170 -11.45 -17.55 17.12
N ASN A 171 -10.16 -17.29 17.26
CA ASN A 171 -9.53 -16.01 16.90
C ASN A 171 -10.27 -14.76 17.45
N PRO A 172 -10.55 -14.67 18.74
CA PRO A 172 -11.32 -13.57 19.31
C PRO A 172 -10.60 -12.23 19.05
N GLY A 173 -11.35 -11.24 18.55
CA GLY A 173 -10.83 -9.89 18.28
C GLY A 173 -9.77 -9.77 17.17
N LYS A 174 -9.60 -10.80 16.32
CA LYS A 174 -8.58 -10.78 15.25
C LYS A 174 -8.96 -9.96 14.03
N MET A 175 -10.25 -9.77 13.77
CA MET A 175 -10.73 -9.02 12.61
C MET A 175 -11.39 -7.70 13.03
N TYR A 176 -12.27 -7.77 14.00
CA TYR A 176 -13.04 -6.64 14.52
C TYR A 176 -13.08 -6.69 16.03
N VAL A 177 -13.16 -5.52 16.64
CA VAL A 177 -13.33 -5.41 18.08
C VAL A 177 -14.65 -6.09 18.49
N GLY A 178 -14.58 -7.07 19.37
CA GLY A 178 -15.76 -7.78 19.89
C GLY A 178 -16.27 -8.95 19.02
N ILE A 179 -15.65 -9.27 17.88
CA ILE A 179 -16.00 -10.44 17.06
C ILE A 179 -14.89 -11.49 17.08
#